data_b46cb7863842f35be193115789f337fa
#
_entry.id   b46cb7863842f35be193115789f337fa
#
_cell.length_a   1.000
_cell.length_b   1.000
_cell.length_c   1.000
_cell.angle_alpha   90.00
_cell.angle_beta   90.00
_cell.angle_gamma   90.00
#
_symmetry.space_group_name_H-M   'P 1'
#
loop_
_entity.id
_entity.type
_entity.pdbx_description
1 polymer ?
#
loop_
_entity_poly.entity_id
_entity_poly.type
_entity_poly.pdbx_seq_one_letter_code
_entity_poly.pdbx_strand_id
1 'polypeptide(L)'
;ITDSDSFGAKDLEKAKFTTNNAFEELGIKQEVLEVPISSMCKESLKDSGLDNKAMLRCKNMFALGLVCWLFNRNLKAAENMLRQKFAKKPEIAAANIKVLNDGYNYGANTSTYKIESKSPKAKGLYTDINGNKATSYGLIAAAEKAGLELYLGSYPITPATDILHELSKHKSLGIKTVQCEDEI
;
A
#
# COMPACT_ATOMS: atom_id res chain seq x y z
N ILE A 1 10.39 6.46 7.72
CA ILE A 1 9.17 7.00 8.34
C ILE A 1 8.54 5.91 9.18
N THR A 2 8.25 6.20 10.43
CA THR A 2 7.59 5.29 11.35
C THR A 2 6.43 5.97 12.08
N ASP A 3 5.41 5.18 12.46
CA ASP A 3 4.31 5.67 13.30
C ASP A 3 4.76 5.62 14.77
N SER A 4 5.11 6.76 15.34
CA SER A 4 5.58 6.85 16.74
C SER A 4 4.53 6.38 17.75
N ASP A 5 3.24 6.41 17.41
CA ASP A 5 2.18 5.87 18.27
C ASP A 5 2.26 4.34 18.45
N SER A 6 3.03 3.65 17.60
CA SER A 6 3.23 2.19 17.65
C SER A 6 4.51 1.78 18.40
N PHE A 7 5.24 2.73 19.00
CA PHE A 7 6.48 2.51 19.74
C PHE A 7 6.36 2.94 21.21
N GLY A 8 5.19 2.72 21.82
CA GLY A 8 5.01 2.96 23.25
C GLY A 8 5.77 1.94 24.11
N ALA A 9 5.98 2.26 25.41
CA ALA A 9 6.74 1.42 26.33
C ALA A 9 6.29 -0.05 26.36
N LYS A 10 4.96 -0.29 26.29
CA LYS A 10 4.41 -1.65 26.24
C LYS A 10 4.74 -2.41 24.94
N ASP A 11 4.87 -1.69 23.82
CA ASP A 11 5.19 -2.31 22.52
C ASP A 11 6.67 -2.66 22.47
N LEU A 12 7.53 -1.80 23.00
CA LEU A 12 8.95 -2.03 23.16
C LEU A 12 9.24 -3.22 24.10
N GLU A 13 8.55 -3.28 25.24
CA GLU A 13 8.65 -4.40 26.19
C GLU A 13 8.24 -5.73 25.53
N LYS A 14 7.11 -5.77 24.82
CA LYS A 14 6.66 -6.95 24.08
C LYS A 14 7.67 -7.41 23.02
N ALA A 15 8.30 -6.45 22.36
CA ALA A 15 9.34 -6.70 21.37
C ALA A 15 10.71 -7.03 21.99
N LYS A 16 10.80 -7.05 23.34
CA LYS A 16 12.01 -7.34 24.11
C LYS A 16 13.15 -6.33 23.93
N PHE A 17 12.82 -5.08 23.63
CA PHE A 17 13.80 -4.01 23.69
C PHE A 17 14.14 -3.66 25.13
N THR A 18 15.41 -3.36 25.37
CA THR A 18 15.94 -3.02 26.70
C THR A 18 15.96 -1.51 26.95
N THR A 19 15.85 -0.72 25.87
CA THR A 19 15.84 0.73 25.92
C THR A 19 14.53 1.30 25.36
N ASN A 20 14.29 2.58 25.61
CA ASN A 20 13.17 3.31 25.02
C ASN A 20 13.42 3.75 23.58
N ASN A 21 14.59 3.45 23.03
CA ASN A 21 14.98 3.78 21.65
C ASN A 21 15.32 2.50 20.86
N ALA A 22 14.30 1.93 20.25
CA ALA A 22 14.46 0.72 19.44
C ALA A 22 15.42 0.90 18.26
N PHE A 23 15.48 2.08 17.69
CA PHE A 23 16.31 2.35 16.50
C PHE A 23 17.80 2.38 16.84
N GLU A 24 18.13 2.93 17.99
CA GLU A 24 19.50 2.93 18.52
C GLU A 24 19.95 1.52 18.91
N GLU A 25 19.08 0.75 19.60
CA GLU A 25 19.36 -0.63 19.99
C GLU A 25 19.57 -1.54 18.76
N LEU A 26 18.83 -1.29 17.68
CA LEU A 26 19.01 -1.98 16.38
C LEU A 26 20.22 -1.47 15.59
N GLY A 27 20.94 -0.45 16.06
CA GLY A 27 22.09 0.13 15.35
C GLY A 27 21.71 0.83 14.06
N ILE A 28 20.48 1.34 13.93
CA ILE A 28 20.02 2.08 12.76
C ILE A 28 20.73 3.43 12.71
N LYS A 29 21.53 3.63 11.67
CA LYS A 29 22.29 4.89 11.44
C LYS A 29 21.57 5.87 10.53
N GLN A 30 20.54 5.44 9.86
CA GLN A 30 19.71 6.27 8.98
C GLN A 30 18.84 7.20 9.82
N GLU A 31 18.57 8.38 9.27
CA GLU A 31 17.58 9.27 9.87
C GLU A 31 16.20 8.61 9.91
N VAL A 32 15.61 8.57 11.11
CA VAL A 32 14.27 8.04 11.32
C VAL A 32 13.30 9.20 11.50
N LEU A 33 12.37 9.34 10.58
CA LEU A 33 11.29 10.32 10.70
C LEU A 33 10.15 9.69 11.51
N GLU A 34 10.08 10.06 12.78
CA GLU A 34 9.05 9.62 13.70
C GLU A 34 7.83 10.54 13.62
N VAL A 35 6.68 10.00 13.30
CA VAL A 35 5.45 10.76 13.07
C VAL A 35 4.30 10.08 13.81
N PRO A 36 3.50 10.79 14.62
CA PRO A 36 2.34 10.20 15.32
C PRO A 36 1.16 10.00 14.36
N ILE A 37 1.34 9.10 13.39
CA ILE A 37 0.42 8.91 12.26
C ILE A 37 -0.97 8.53 12.72
N SER A 38 -1.09 7.65 13.70
CA SER A 38 -2.37 7.18 14.23
C SER A 38 -3.13 8.29 14.95
N SER A 39 -2.44 9.09 15.77
CA SER A 39 -3.01 10.25 16.48
C SER A 39 -3.42 11.35 15.49
N MET A 40 -2.56 11.68 14.53
CA MET A 40 -2.85 12.68 13.50
C MET A 40 -4.03 12.27 12.62
N CYS A 41 -4.16 10.98 12.28
CA CYS A 41 -5.29 10.47 11.52
C CYS A 41 -6.61 10.63 12.30
N LYS A 42 -6.62 10.36 13.60
CA LYS A 42 -7.80 10.56 14.45
C LYS A 42 -8.16 12.05 14.55
N GLU A 43 -7.18 12.91 14.76
CA GLU A 43 -7.39 14.36 14.81
C GLU A 43 -7.97 14.89 13.49
N SER A 44 -7.44 14.43 12.35
CA SER A 44 -7.97 14.77 11.02
C SER A 44 -9.46 14.46 10.88
N LEU A 45 -9.91 13.38 11.49
CA LEU A 45 -11.27 12.84 11.31
C LEU A 45 -12.20 13.01 12.52
N LYS A 46 -11.81 13.75 13.56
CA LYS A 46 -12.58 13.89 14.80
C LYS A 46 -14.02 14.35 14.58
N ASP A 47 -14.24 15.20 13.58
CA ASP A 47 -15.56 15.77 13.24
C ASP A 47 -16.25 15.03 12.09
N SER A 48 -15.73 13.87 11.66
CA SER A 48 -16.24 13.11 10.50
C SER A 48 -17.46 12.24 10.81
N GLY A 49 -17.80 12.04 12.09
CA GLY A 49 -18.82 11.08 12.52
C GLY A 49 -18.41 9.62 12.41
N LEU A 50 -17.17 9.32 12.00
CA LEU A 50 -16.64 7.96 11.95
C LEU A 50 -16.22 7.47 13.33
N ASP A 51 -16.38 6.16 13.57
CA ASP A 51 -15.86 5.54 14.79
C ASP A 51 -14.32 5.42 14.74
N ASN A 52 -13.70 5.18 15.89
CA ASN A 52 -12.24 5.06 16.02
C ASN A 52 -11.62 4.01 15.09
N LYS A 53 -12.31 2.90 14.85
CA LYS A 53 -11.84 1.82 13.99
C LYS A 53 -11.86 2.23 12.52
N ALA A 54 -12.92 2.92 12.10
CA ALA A 54 -13.03 3.46 10.74
C ALA A 54 -12.00 4.57 10.49
N MET A 55 -11.78 5.47 11.47
CA MET A 55 -10.72 6.49 11.37
C MET A 55 -9.35 5.85 11.17
N LEU A 56 -8.98 4.87 12.00
CA LEU A 56 -7.67 4.22 11.93
C LEU A 56 -7.45 3.43 10.63
N ARG A 57 -8.50 3.01 9.94
CA ARG A 57 -8.37 2.40 8.60
C ARG A 57 -7.87 3.40 7.54
N CYS A 58 -7.99 4.69 7.79
CA CYS A 58 -7.51 5.74 6.90
C CYS A 58 -6.03 6.09 7.14
N LYS A 59 -5.38 5.61 8.21
CA LYS A 59 -4.04 6.06 8.63
C LYS A 59 -2.96 5.91 7.55
N ASN A 60 -3.06 4.89 6.70
CA ASN A 60 -2.11 4.69 5.60
C ASN A 60 -2.17 5.83 4.57
N MET A 61 -3.29 6.55 4.49
CA MET A 61 -3.39 7.72 3.60
C MET A 61 -2.61 8.91 4.16
N PHE A 62 -2.52 9.05 5.50
CA PHE A 62 -1.64 10.05 6.10
C PHE A 62 -0.17 9.79 5.73
N ALA A 63 0.28 8.55 5.91
CA ALA A 63 1.64 8.15 5.52
C ALA A 63 1.89 8.37 4.02
N LEU A 64 0.93 8.02 3.16
CA LEU A 64 1.04 8.24 1.72
C LEU A 64 1.13 9.74 1.37
N GLY A 65 0.34 10.58 2.03
CA GLY A 65 0.39 12.03 1.85
C GLY A 65 1.79 12.59 2.20
N LEU A 66 2.33 12.20 3.35
CA LEU A 66 3.67 12.58 3.78
C LEU A 66 4.75 12.11 2.79
N VAL A 67 4.67 10.86 2.31
CA VAL A 67 5.58 10.33 1.29
C VAL A 67 5.45 11.12 -0.03
N CYS A 68 4.23 11.44 -0.45
CA CYS A 68 4.00 12.24 -1.64
C CYS A 68 4.67 13.62 -1.53
N TRP A 69 4.56 14.27 -0.37
CA TRP A 69 5.25 15.54 -0.14
C TRP A 69 6.77 15.37 -0.19
N LEU A 70 7.31 14.37 0.52
CA LEU A 70 8.75 14.10 0.62
C LEU A 70 9.40 13.87 -0.75
N PHE A 71 8.70 13.14 -1.63
CA PHE A 71 9.17 12.81 -2.99
C PHE A 71 8.60 13.74 -4.07
N ASN A 72 8.04 14.88 -3.70
CA ASN A 72 7.47 15.88 -4.61
C ASN A 72 6.46 15.28 -5.61
N ARG A 73 5.53 14.44 -5.10
CA ARG A 73 4.50 13.76 -5.90
C ARG A 73 3.16 14.47 -5.79
N ASN A 74 2.46 14.55 -6.92
CA ASN A 74 1.12 15.13 -6.98
C ASN A 74 0.09 14.16 -6.39
N LEU A 75 -0.84 14.67 -5.59
CA LEU A 75 -1.89 13.88 -4.93
C LEU A 75 -3.04 13.49 -5.87
N LYS A 76 -3.23 14.15 -7.02
CA LYS A 76 -4.39 13.95 -7.92
C LYS A 76 -4.62 12.49 -8.29
N ALA A 77 -3.55 11.74 -8.58
CA ALA A 77 -3.68 10.32 -8.94
C ALA A 77 -4.24 9.48 -7.77
N ALA A 78 -3.74 9.72 -6.56
CA ALA A 78 -4.22 9.04 -5.35
C ALA A 78 -5.66 9.44 -5.01
N GLU A 79 -6.00 10.72 -5.10
CA GLU A 79 -7.37 11.20 -4.90
C GLU A 79 -8.37 10.57 -5.89
N ASN A 80 -8.03 10.53 -7.18
CA ASN A 80 -8.86 9.92 -8.20
C ASN A 80 -9.06 8.42 -7.94
N MET A 81 -8.01 7.71 -7.58
CA MET A 81 -8.08 6.30 -7.20
C MET A 81 -9.00 6.08 -6.00
N LEU A 82 -8.89 6.93 -4.97
CA LEU A 82 -9.75 6.85 -3.79
C LEU A 82 -11.23 7.11 -4.14
N ARG A 83 -11.53 8.11 -4.98
CA ARG A 83 -12.90 8.38 -5.46
C ARG A 83 -13.47 7.19 -6.22
N GLN A 84 -12.69 6.56 -7.10
CA GLN A 84 -13.11 5.38 -7.86
C GLN A 84 -13.30 4.17 -6.95
N LYS A 85 -12.34 3.88 -6.09
CA LYS A 85 -12.37 2.73 -5.18
C LYS A 85 -13.56 2.78 -4.22
N PHE A 86 -13.89 3.95 -3.73
CA PHE A 86 -14.97 4.16 -2.77
C PHE A 86 -16.20 4.85 -3.39
N ALA A 87 -16.42 4.68 -4.69
CA ALA A 87 -17.55 5.31 -5.39
C ALA A 87 -18.92 5.03 -4.74
N LYS A 88 -19.09 3.85 -4.13
CA LYS A 88 -20.31 3.45 -3.41
C LYS A 88 -20.39 3.97 -1.97
N LYS A 89 -19.33 4.62 -1.47
CA LYS A 89 -19.21 5.13 -0.09
C LYS A 89 -18.45 6.45 -0.10
N PRO A 90 -19.08 7.52 -0.60
CA PRO A 90 -18.41 8.81 -0.83
C PRO A 90 -17.88 9.44 0.46
N GLU A 91 -18.49 9.16 1.62
CA GLU A 91 -18.03 9.60 2.94
C GLU A 91 -16.67 8.98 3.29
N ILE A 92 -16.46 7.71 2.94
CA ILE A 92 -15.16 7.02 3.14
C ILE A 92 -14.11 7.56 2.17
N ALA A 93 -14.50 7.84 0.92
CA ALA A 93 -13.61 8.50 -0.04
C ALA A 93 -13.14 9.87 0.48
N ALA A 94 -14.08 10.69 0.96
CA ALA A 94 -13.80 12.01 1.50
C ALA A 94 -12.88 11.96 2.72
N ALA A 95 -13.13 11.03 3.67
CA ALA A 95 -12.28 10.82 4.83
C ALA A 95 -10.85 10.45 4.45
N ASN A 96 -10.67 9.50 3.54
CA ASN A 96 -9.35 9.08 3.06
C ASN A 96 -8.62 10.21 2.34
N ILE A 97 -9.31 10.99 1.50
CA ILE A 97 -8.73 12.14 0.79
C ILE A 97 -8.34 13.24 1.79
N LYS A 98 -9.16 13.51 2.79
CA LYS A 98 -8.81 14.48 3.84
C LYS A 98 -7.54 14.08 4.54
N VAL A 99 -7.45 12.85 5.03
CA VAL A 99 -6.27 12.31 5.72
C VAL A 99 -5.02 12.32 4.82
N LEU A 100 -5.17 12.02 3.51
CA LEU A 100 -4.09 12.11 2.53
C LEU A 100 -3.53 13.54 2.41
N ASN A 101 -4.43 14.53 2.32
CA ASN A 101 -4.03 15.95 2.23
C ASN A 101 -3.41 16.43 3.56
N ASP A 102 -3.94 16.01 4.70
CA ASP A 102 -3.40 16.37 6.01
C ASP A 102 -1.98 15.79 6.20
N GLY A 103 -1.71 14.57 5.75
CA GLY A 103 -0.37 13.98 5.74
C GLY A 103 0.60 14.74 4.82
N TYR A 104 0.16 15.19 3.67
CA TYR A 104 0.96 16.04 2.78
C TYR A 104 1.30 17.38 3.42
N ASN A 105 0.31 18.03 4.02
CA ASN A 105 0.47 19.30 4.71
C ASN A 105 1.36 19.17 5.96
N TYR A 106 1.25 18.05 6.69
CA TYR A 106 2.15 17.75 7.79
C TYR A 106 3.61 17.75 7.32
N GLY A 107 3.91 17.07 6.22
CA GLY A 107 5.24 17.09 5.62
C GLY A 107 5.70 18.51 5.25
N ALA A 108 4.81 19.31 4.65
CA ALA A 108 5.10 20.69 4.27
C ALA A 108 5.45 21.60 5.46
N ASN A 109 4.86 21.31 6.62
CA ASN A 109 5.04 22.15 7.83
C ASN A 109 6.16 21.67 8.75
N THR A 110 6.57 20.39 8.68
CA THR A 110 7.50 19.79 9.63
C THR A 110 8.82 19.36 9.03
N SER A 111 8.86 19.06 7.74
CA SER A 111 10.08 18.56 7.09
C SER A 111 10.86 19.68 6.41
N THR A 112 12.18 19.61 6.55
CA THR A 112 13.08 20.65 6.06
C THR A 112 13.65 20.36 4.67
N TYR A 113 13.43 19.16 4.15
CA TYR A 113 13.98 18.74 2.86
C TYR A 113 13.01 17.86 2.07
N LYS A 114 13.21 17.79 0.76
CA LYS A 114 12.54 16.89 -0.17
C LYS A 114 13.56 15.98 -0.83
N ILE A 115 13.13 14.78 -1.17
CA ILE A 115 13.96 13.84 -1.92
C ILE A 115 13.63 13.99 -3.40
N GLU A 116 14.62 14.37 -4.19
CA GLU A 116 14.49 14.47 -5.64
C GLU A 116 15.12 13.28 -6.33
N SER A 117 14.36 12.62 -7.20
CA SER A 117 14.94 11.62 -8.09
C SER A 117 15.61 12.31 -9.27
N LYS A 118 16.93 12.12 -9.37
CA LYS A 118 17.75 12.65 -10.48
C LYS A 118 17.87 11.69 -11.67
N SER A 119 17.27 10.50 -11.57
CA SER A 119 17.33 9.52 -12.66
C SER A 119 16.52 10.02 -13.88
N PRO A 120 17.13 10.05 -15.07
CA PRO A 120 16.40 10.39 -16.28
C PRO A 120 15.30 9.35 -16.52
N LYS A 121 14.13 9.82 -16.96
CA LYS A 121 13.06 8.92 -17.39
C LYS A 121 13.50 8.21 -18.66
N ALA A 122 13.45 6.87 -18.67
CA ALA A 122 13.66 6.09 -19.88
C ALA A 122 12.54 6.42 -20.90
N LYS A 123 12.90 6.47 -22.18
CA LYS A 123 11.92 6.66 -23.26
C LYS A 123 11.10 5.37 -23.44
N GLY A 124 9.80 5.49 -23.60
CA GLY A 124 8.91 4.36 -23.88
C GLY A 124 7.60 4.45 -23.11
N LEU A 125 6.73 3.47 -23.37
CA LEU A 125 5.50 3.25 -22.63
C LEU A 125 5.78 2.21 -21.54
N TYR A 126 5.55 2.58 -20.29
CA TYR A 126 5.78 1.72 -19.13
C TYR A 126 4.50 1.56 -18.35
N THR A 127 4.35 0.39 -17.72
CA THR A 127 3.29 0.13 -16.74
C THR A 127 3.89 -0.57 -15.53
N ASP A 128 3.32 -0.28 -14.37
CA ASP A 128 3.70 -1.00 -13.15
C ASP A 128 3.07 -2.39 -13.17
N ILE A 129 3.90 -3.40 -12.94
CA ILE A 129 3.48 -4.79 -12.86
C ILE A 129 4.20 -5.49 -11.70
N ASN A 130 3.46 -6.21 -10.86
CA ASN A 130 4.07 -7.07 -9.86
C ASN A 130 4.41 -8.46 -10.44
N GLY A 131 5.24 -9.24 -9.71
CA GLY A 131 5.69 -10.55 -10.16
C GLY A 131 4.56 -11.53 -10.46
N ASN A 132 3.54 -11.60 -9.59
CA ASN A 132 2.40 -12.52 -9.77
C ASN A 132 1.61 -12.22 -11.05
N LYS A 133 1.39 -10.95 -11.34
CA LYS A 133 0.72 -10.53 -12.57
C LYS A 133 1.58 -10.80 -13.80
N ALA A 134 2.88 -10.54 -13.71
CA ALA A 134 3.82 -10.85 -14.79
C ALA A 134 3.86 -12.36 -15.08
N THR A 135 3.90 -13.20 -14.02
CA THR A 135 3.81 -14.65 -14.14
C THR A 135 2.52 -15.08 -14.83
N SER A 136 1.38 -14.51 -14.43
CA SER A 136 0.08 -14.82 -15.05
C SER A 136 0.08 -14.53 -16.55
N TYR A 137 0.59 -13.38 -16.95
CA TYR A 137 0.68 -13.02 -18.37
C TYR A 137 1.69 -13.89 -19.12
N GLY A 138 2.80 -14.26 -18.48
CA GLY A 138 3.78 -15.19 -19.05
C GLY A 138 3.18 -16.58 -19.32
N LEU A 139 2.38 -17.10 -18.37
CA LEU A 139 1.68 -18.38 -18.55
C LEU A 139 0.66 -18.33 -19.68
N ILE A 140 -0.12 -17.25 -19.80
CA ILE A 140 -1.07 -17.05 -20.90
C ILE A 140 -0.32 -17.05 -22.24
N ALA A 141 0.72 -16.24 -22.36
CA ALA A 141 1.50 -16.13 -23.60
C ALA A 141 2.19 -17.45 -23.97
N ALA A 142 2.68 -18.19 -23.00
CA ALA A 142 3.32 -19.50 -23.21
C ALA A 142 2.31 -20.54 -23.72
N ALA A 143 1.13 -20.61 -23.11
CA ALA A 143 0.06 -21.52 -23.53
C ALA A 143 -0.42 -21.21 -24.95
N GLU A 144 -0.65 -19.94 -25.25
CA GLU A 144 -1.07 -19.48 -26.58
C GLU A 144 -0.02 -19.81 -27.65
N LYS A 145 1.25 -19.52 -27.35
CA LYS A 145 2.35 -19.83 -28.28
C LYS A 145 2.54 -21.33 -28.52
N ALA A 146 2.27 -22.16 -27.50
CA ALA A 146 2.36 -23.61 -27.61
C ALA A 146 1.11 -24.24 -28.24
N GLY A 147 0.03 -23.51 -28.44
CA GLY A 147 -1.26 -24.04 -28.90
C GLY A 147 -1.92 -24.97 -27.86
N LEU A 148 -1.68 -24.75 -26.57
CA LEU A 148 -2.18 -25.58 -25.48
C LEU A 148 -3.22 -24.82 -24.63
N GLU A 149 -4.16 -25.58 -24.04
CA GLU A 149 -5.05 -25.02 -23.03
C GLU A 149 -4.29 -24.70 -21.73
N LEU A 150 -4.59 -23.57 -21.11
CA LEU A 150 -4.04 -23.21 -19.79
C LEU A 150 -4.99 -23.64 -18.69
N TYR A 151 -4.49 -24.50 -17.80
CA TYR A 151 -5.16 -24.91 -16.59
C TYR A 151 -4.31 -24.56 -15.37
N LEU A 152 -4.91 -23.91 -14.37
CA LEU A 152 -4.29 -23.66 -13.07
C LEU A 152 -5.13 -24.28 -11.96
N GLY A 153 -4.58 -25.28 -11.28
CA GLY A 153 -5.02 -25.75 -9.97
C GLY A 153 -4.16 -25.08 -8.90
N SER A 154 -4.78 -24.50 -7.90
CA SER A 154 -4.08 -23.82 -6.80
C SER A 154 -4.91 -23.82 -5.54
N TYR A 155 -4.26 -23.98 -4.38
CA TYR A 155 -4.91 -23.76 -3.09
C TYR A 155 -4.62 -22.34 -2.56
N PRO A 156 -5.46 -21.81 -1.62
CA PRO A 156 -5.28 -20.44 -1.12
C PRO A 156 -4.01 -20.30 -0.29
N ILE A 157 -3.03 -19.58 -0.83
CA ILE A 157 -1.80 -19.21 -0.11
C ILE A 157 -1.33 -17.82 -0.52
N THR A 158 -1.08 -16.97 0.45
CA THR A 158 -0.54 -15.64 0.21
C THR A 158 0.99 -15.72 0.04
N PRO A 159 1.57 -15.09 -1.00
CA PRO A 159 0.94 -14.21 -2.01
C PRO A 159 0.53 -14.90 -3.32
N ALA A 160 0.71 -16.22 -3.47
CA ALA A 160 0.56 -16.93 -4.75
C ALA A 160 -0.89 -16.92 -5.28
N THR A 161 -1.89 -16.81 -4.41
CA THR A 161 -3.32 -16.71 -4.78
C THR A 161 -3.60 -15.56 -5.76
N ASP A 162 -2.78 -14.53 -5.79
CA ASP A 162 -2.92 -13.42 -6.75
C ASP A 162 -2.76 -13.89 -8.21
N ILE A 163 -1.99 -14.96 -8.46
CA ILE A 163 -1.85 -15.57 -9.79
C ILE A 163 -3.20 -16.18 -10.22
N LEU A 164 -3.84 -16.95 -9.31
CA LEU A 164 -5.17 -17.53 -9.54
C LEU A 164 -6.20 -16.43 -9.83
N HIS A 165 -6.21 -15.37 -9.01
CA HIS A 165 -7.12 -14.25 -9.18
C HIS A 165 -6.90 -13.51 -10.50
N GLU A 166 -5.64 -13.32 -10.94
CA GLU A 166 -5.36 -12.67 -12.20
C GLU A 166 -5.77 -13.53 -13.39
N LEU A 167 -5.41 -14.82 -13.41
CA LEU A 167 -5.79 -15.74 -14.49
C LEU A 167 -7.32 -15.90 -14.60
N SER A 168 -8.04 -15.89 -13.47
CA SER A 168 -9.51 -16.01 -13.47
C SER A 168 -10.23 -14.85 -14.16
N LYS A 169 -9.57 -13.71 -14.37
CA LYS A 169 -10.11 -12.55 -15.12
C LYS A 169 -10.08 -12.78 -16.64
N HIS A 170 -9.28 -13.74 -17.11
CA HIS A 170 -9.01 -13.98 -18.52
C HIS A 170 -9.70 -15.25 -19.05
N LYS A 171 -10.88 -15.61 -18.51
CA LYS A 171 -11.66 -16.79 -18.93
C LYS A 171 -12.03 -16.78 -20.41
N SER A 172 -12.17 -15.60 -21.01
CA SER A 172 -12.45 -15.46 -22.45
C SER A 172 -11.34 -16.02 -23.36
N LEU A 173 -10.13 -16.23 -22.81
CA LEU A 173 -9.00 -16.85 -23.50
C LEU A 173 -8.95 -18.39 -23.29
N GLY A 174 -10.03 -19.00 -22.83
CA GLY A 174 -10.11 -20.45 -22.60
C GLY A 174 -9.39 -20.93 -21.32
N ILE A 175 -8.96 -20.01 -20.46
CA ILE A 175 -8.20 -20.34 -19.24
C ILE A 175 -9.13 -21.00 -18.23
N LYS A 176 -8.70 -22.14 -17.72
CA LYS A 176 -9.38 -22.90 -16.67
C LYS A 176 -8.66 -22.71 -15.33
N THR A 177 -9.37 -22.27 -14.32
CA THR A 177 -8.83 -22.09 -12.96
C THR A 177 -9.66 -22.86 -11.94
N VAL A 178 -8.98 -23.59 -11.06
CA VAL A 178 -9.61 -24.34 -9.96
C VAL A 178 -8.91 -23.94 -8.66
N GLN A 179 -9.69 -23.55 -7.67
CA GLN A 179 -9.20 -23.38 -6.32
C GLN A 179 -9.40 -24.70 -5.58
N CYS A 180 -8.29 -25.32 -5.19
CA CYS A 180 -8.28 -26.53 -4.40
C CYS A 180 -8.35 -26.21 -2.90
N GLU A 181 -8.75 -27.15 -2.09
CA GLU A 181 -8.76 -27.02 -0.63
C GLU A 181 -7.38 -27.28 -0.04
N ASP A 182 -6.58 -28.13 -0.69
CA ASP A 182 -5.32 -28.68 -0.23
C ASP A 182 -4.33 -28.83 -1.39
N GLU A 183 -3.10 -29.18 -1.05
CA GLU A 183 -1.99 -29.45 -1.99
C GLU A 183 -2.10 -30.82 -2.69
N ILE A 184 -2.97 -31.70 -2.22
CA ILE A 184 -3.14 -33.10 -2.66
C ILE A 184 -4.42 -33.27 -3.46
#